data_4932ef182f603e773d6f218d3620bc0e
#
_entry.id   4932ef182f603e773d6f218d3620bc0e
#
_cell.length_a   1.000
_cell.length_b   1.000
_cell.length_c   1.000
_cell.angle_alpha   90.00
_cell.angle_beta   90.00
_cell.angle_gamma   90.00
#
_symmetry.space_group_name_H-M   'P 1'
#
loop_
_entity.id
_entity.type
_entity.pdbx_description
1 polymer ?
#
loop_
_entity_poly.entity_id
_entity_poly.type
_entity_poly.pdbx_seq_one_letter_code
_entity_poly.pdbx_strand_id
1 'polypeptide(L)'
;MVQKDVRFPDKIRYNCGNVTGAADLARKILAKYPANTDAKAILDKCVAMERKDYTDAVASQSVASLDAFMKKYPDSAFREDVADRIDDLPLWLKAKGQNTIDSYKRYLAESEHRIYKQEADDAIADLSTSQAYFNALRVNTIDALKQFRKDYPASSYDKRASSKIARLMADKFTSESSYADKRMAMEYAADDETIRYVSDKYATATRNN
;
A
#
# COMPACT_ATOMS: atom_id res chain seq x y z
N MET A 1 8.48 48.17 -35.85
CA MET A 1 8.00 46.89 -36.41
C MET A 1 6.81 46.47 -35.54
N VAL A 2 5.57 46.70 -35.99
CA VAL A 2 4.36 46.46 -35.24
C VAL A 2 4.12 44.95 -35.20
N GLN A 3 4.24 44.35 -34.04
CA GLN A 3 3.88 42.95 -33.79
C GLN A 3 2.37 42.82 -34.04
N LYS A 4 1.95 42.22 -35.15
CA LYS A 4 0.55 41.93 -35.41
C LYS A 4 0.08 40.99 -34.31
N ASP A 5 -0.82 41.49 -33.47
CA ASP A 5 -1.58 40.72 -32.49
C ASP A 5 -2.34 39.61 -33.24
N VAL A 6 -1.82 38.41 -33.22
CA VAL A 6 -2.50 37.26 -33.78
C VAL A 6 -3.57 36.86 -32.74
N ARG A 7 -4.71 37.56 -32.81
CA ARG A 7 -5.89 37.16 -32.04
C ARG A 7 -6.27 35.75 -32.48
N PHE A 8 -6.34 34.85 -31.52
CA PHE A 8 -6.95 33.53 -31.74
C PHE A 8 -8.33 33.73 -32.37
N PRO A 9 -8.71 32.97 -33.39
CA PRO A 9 -10.09 32.92 -33.81
C PRO A 9 -10.95 32.55 -32.62
N ASP A 10 -12.04 33.29 -32.36
CA ASP A 10 -12.99 33.07 -31.24
C ASP A 10 -13.60 31.64 -31.20
N LYS A 11 -13.20 30.75 -32.09
CA LYS A 11 -13.64 29.36 -32.23
C LYS A 11 -12.76 28.30 -31.57
N ILE A 12 -11.64 28.67 -30.94
CA ILE A 12 -10.98 27.73 -30.01
C ILE A 12 -11.71 27.82 -28.66
N ARG A 13 -13.03 27.58 -28.71
CA ARG A 13 -13.73 27.14 -27.51
C ARG A 13 -13.08 25.83 -27.11
N TYR A 14 -12.48 25.86 -25.95
CA TYR A 14 -11.97 24.73 -25.20
C TYR A 14 -13.04 23.65 -25.20
N ASN A 15 -13.10 22.84 -26.25
CA ASN A 15 -13.90 21.64 -26.25
C ASN A 15 -13.06 20.63 -25.47
N CYS A 16 -13.39 20.44 -24.18
CA CYS A 16 -12.69 19.51 -23.25
C CYS A 16 -12.56 18.08 -23.82
N GLY A 17 -13.11 17.82 -25.00
CA GLY A 17 -13.03 16.55 -25.70
C GLY A 17 -11.82 16.36 -26.62
N ASN A 18 -11.05 17.41 -26.93
CA ASN A 18 -9.88 17.28 -27.83
C ASN A 18 -8.63 17.97 -27.26
N VAL A 19 -8.16 17.43 -26.12
CA VAL A 19 -6.96 17.94 -25.42
C VAL A 19 -5.71 17.82 -26.29
N THR A 20 -5.56 16.72 -27.02
CA THR A 20 -4.41 16.45 -27.89
C THR A 20 -4.37 17.42 -29.06
N GLY A 21 -5.48 17.65 -29.74
CA GLY A 21 -5.56 18.63 -30.82
C GLY A 21 -5.28 20.07 -30.37
N ALA A 22 -5.73 20.45 -29.17
CA ALA A 22 -5.41 21.76 -28.58
C ALA A 22 -3.93 21.89 -28.24
N ALA A 23 -3.30 20.86 -27.70
CA ALA A 23 -1.88 20.82 -27.40
C ALA A 23 -1.02 20.95 -28.68
N ASP A 24 -1.39 20.22 -29.75
CA ASP A 24 -0.68 20.25 -31.03
C ASP A 24 -0.76 21.60 -31.69
N LEU A 25 -1.94 22.23 -31.66
CA LEU A 25 -2.10 23.58 -32.16
C LEU A 25 -1.25 24.60 -31.38
N ALA A 26 -1.25 24.49 -30.05
CA ALA A 26 -0.43 25.34 -29.20
C ALA A 26 1.07 25.17 -29.50
N ARG A 27 1.55 23.93 -29.66
CA ARG A 27 2.94 23.64 -30.04
C ARG A 27 3.30 24.28 -31.42
N LYS A 28 2.43 24.17 -32.44
CA LYS A 28 2.62 24.78 -33.76
C LYS A 28 2.70 26.30 -33.68
N ILE A 29 1.87 26.92 -32.83
CA ILE A 29 1.91 28.37 -32.61
C ILE A 29 3.21 28.77 -31.93
N LEU A 30 3.60 28.08 -30.86
CA LEU A 30 4.83 28.36 -30.13
C LEU A 30 6.10 28.15 -30.97
N ALA A 31 6.10 27.18 -31.87
CA ALA A 31 7.20 26.98 -32.82
C ALA A 31 7.40 28.21 -33.74
N LYS A 32 6.32 28.91 -34.10
CA LYS A 32 6.37 30.11 -34.95
C LYS A 32 6.46 31.40 -34.12
N TYR A 33 5.86 31.42 -32.96
CA TYR A 33 5.75 32.58 -32.05
C TYR A 33 6.08 32.18 -30.62
N PRO A 34 7.36 31.98 -30.24
CA PRO A 34 7.77 31.43 -28.95
C PRO A 34 7.31 32.26 -27.73
N ALA A 35 7.09 33.58 -27.92
CA ALA A 35 6.63 34.47 -26.86
C ALA A 35 5.10 34.55 -26.70
N ASN A 36 4.33 33.70 -27.41
CA ASN A 36 2.88 33.71 -27.31
C ASN A 36 2.41 33.13 -25.98
N THR A 37 1.95 34.02 -25.08
CA THR A 37 1.53 33.67 -23.70
C THR A 37 0.27 32.81 -23.67
N ASP A 38 -0.67 33.05 -24.61
CA ASP A 38 -1.94 32.31 -24.65
C ASP A 38 -1.71 30.87 -25.09
N ALA A 39 -0.88 30.65 -26.14
CA ALA A 39 -0.52 29.32 -26.59
C ALA A 39 0.22 28.53 -25.49
N LYS A 40 1.12 29.21 -24.74
CA LYS A 40 1.79 28.62 -23.59
C LYS A 40 0.81 28.20 -22.51
N ALA A 41 -0.13 29.07 -22.13
CA ALA A 41 -1.14 28.76 -21.11
C ALA A 41 -2.06 27.60 -21.53
N ILE A 42 -2.42 27.49 -22.82
CA ILE A 42 -3.18 26.37 -23.35
C ILE A 42 -2.36 25.06 -23.26
N LEU A 43 -1.10 25.08 -23.67
CA LEU A 43 -0.22 23.92 -23.62
C LEU A 43 -0.03 23.43 -22.19
N ASP A 44 0.23 24.34 -21.25
CA ASP A 44 0.40 24.03 -19.82
C ASP A 44 -0.85 23.35 -19.24
N LYS A 45 -2.04 23.84 -19.61
CA LYS A 45 -3.32 23.21 -19.21
C LYS A 45 -3.48 21.82 -19.81
N CYS A 46 -3.17 21.64 -21.10
CA CYS A 46 -3.27 20.33 -21.75
C CYS A 46 -2.32 19.31 -21.10
N VAL A 47 -1.09 19.70 -20.79
CA VAL A 47 -0.11 18.85 -20.08
C VAL A 47 -0.59 18.50 -18.69
N ALA A 48 -1.17 19.45 -17.96
CA ALA A 48 -1.74 19.19 -16.63
C ALA A 48 -2.93 18.21 -16.68
N MET A 49 -3.79 18.34 -17.70
CA MET A 49 -4.92 17.42 -17.92
C MET A 49 -4.45 16.01 -18.27
N GLU A 50 -3.48 15.88 -19.19
CA GLU A 50 -2.89 14.59 -19.56
C GLU A 50 -2.29 13.89 -18.32
N ARG A 51 -1.52 14.62 -17.51
CA ARG A 51 -0.93 14.08 -16.27
C ARG A 51 -2.00 13.65 -15.28
N LYS A 52 -3.06 14.44 -15.14
CA LYS A 52 -4.19 14.08 -14.28
C LYS A 52 -4.86 12.80 -14.75
N ASP A 53 -5.19 12.70 -16.03
CA ASP A 53 -5.85 11.54 -16.63
C ASP A 53 -4.97 10.28 -16.52
N TYR A 54 -3.64 10.43 -16.69
CA TYR A 54 -2.68 9.35 -16.43
C TYR A 54 -2.74 8.89 -14.97
N THR A 55 -2.67 9.82 -14.02
CA THR A 55 -2.73 9.50 -12.59
C THR A 55 -4.04 8.80 -12.22
N ASP A 56 -5.17 9.28 -12.74
CA ASP A 56 -6.48 8.70 -12.51
C ASP A 56 -6.60 7.28 -13.12
N ALA A 57 -6.06 7.09 -14.34
CA ALA A 57 -6.05 5.79 -15.01
C ALA A 57 -5.22 4.76 -14.22
N VAL A 58 -4.03 5.14 -13.75
CA VAL A 58 -3.17 4.28 -12.93
C VAL A 58 -3.83 3.95 -11.58
N ALA A 59 -4.40 4.95 -10.91
CA ALA A 59 -5.06 4.76 -9.61
C ALA A 59 -6.29 3.86 -9.68
N SER A 60 -6.95 3.80 -10.84
CA SER A 60 -8.15 2.96 -11.02
C SER A 60 -7.87 1.46 -10.97
N GLN A 61 -6.61 1.03 -11.19
CA GLN A 61 -6.21 -0.38 -11.34
C GLN A 61 -7.12 -1.14 -12.33
N SER A 62 -7.43 -0.51 -13.48
CA SER A 62 -8.32 -1.04 -14.50
C SER A 62 -7.66 -1.00 -15.87
N VAL A 63 -7.54 -2.16 -16.52
CA VAL A 63 -7.06 -2.26 -17.90
C VAL A 63 -7.89 -1.37 -18.83
N ALA A 64 -9.21 -1.33 -18.66
CA ALA A 64 -10.08 -0.49 -19.48
C ALA A 64 -9.79 1.01 -19.33
N SER A 65 -9.43 1.48 -18.13
CA SER A 65 -9.05 2.89 -17.90
C SER A 65 -7.70 3.22 -18.51
N LEU A 66 -6.74 2.30 -18.41
CA LEU A 66 -5.42 2.41 -19.04
C LEU A 66 -5.55 2.45 -20.57
N ASP A 67 -6.34 1.56 -21.16
CA ASP A 67 -6.66 1.56 -22.58
C ASP A 67 -7.34 2.85 -23.04
N ALA A 68 -8.26 3.39 -22.24
CA ALA A 68 -8.93 4.65 -22.54
C ALA A 68 -7.91 5.82 -22.55
N PHE A 69 -6.95 5.82 -21.62
CA PHE A 69 -5.85 6.80 -21.63
C PHE A 69 -5.02 6.66 -22.92
N MET A 70 -4.60 5.45 -23.28
CA MET A 70 -3.81 5.17 -24.49
C MET A 70 -4.51 5.66 -25.77
N LYS A 71 -5.83 5.47 -25.85
CA LYS A 71 -6.65 5.94 -26.97
C LYS A 71 -6.77 7.46 -27.00
N LYS A 72 -6.90 8.09 -25.84
CA LYS A 72 -7.04 9.54 -25.70
C LYS A 72 -5.73 10.27 -25.98
N TYR A 73 -4.60 9.69 -25.60
CA TYR A 73 -3.25 10.28 -25.70
C TYR A 73 -2.28 9.36 -26.43
N PRO A 74 -2.44 9.17 -27.76
CA PRO A 74 -1.64 8.22 -28.53
C PRO A 74 -0.14 8.54 -28.56
N ASP A 75 0.23 9.82 -28.43
CA ASP A 75 1.61 10.31 -28.46
C ASP A 75 2.12 10.74 -27.07
N SER A 76 1.49 10.24 -26.00
CA SER A 76 1.86 10.55 -24.63
C SER A 76 3.25 10.03 -24.27
N ALA A 77 4.01 10.82 -23.50
CA ALA A 77 5.25 10.36 -22.89
C ALA A 77 5.04 9.25 -21.86
N PHE A 78 3.81 9.06 -21.35
CA PHE A 78 3.44 7.98 -20.41
C PHE A 78 3.05 6.67 -21.12
N ARG A 79 3.09 6.63 -22.46
CA ARG A 79 2.56 5.51 -23.23
C ARG A 79 3.23 4.18 -22.89
N GLU A 80 4.56 4.17 -22.76
CA GLU A 80 5.34 2.97 -22.45
C GLU A 80 4.96 2.46 -21.04
N ASP A 81 4.98 3.32 -20.02
CA ASP A 81 4.57 2.96 -18.67
C ASP A 81 3.13 2.43 -18.61
N VAL A 82 2.21 3.01 -19.37
CA VAL A 82 0.82 2.54 -19.43
C VAL A 82 0.71 1.19 -20.10
N ALA A 83 1.48 0.92 -21.16
CA ALA A 83 1.52 -0.38 -21.82
C ALA A 83 2.04 -1.46 -20.87
N ASP A 84 3.14 -1.20 -20.18
CA ASP A 84 3.71 -2.11 -19.17
C ASP A 84 2.71 -2.44 -18.06
N ARG A 85 1.92 -1.45 -17.64
CA ARG A 85 0.85 -1.65 -16.64
C ARG A 85 -0.32 -2.48 -17.17
N ILE A 86 -0.68 -2.32 -18.45
CA ILE A 86 -1.72 -3.14 -19.07
C ILE A 86 -1.31 -4.61 -19.07
N ASP A 87 -0.05 -4.90 -19.35
CA ASP A 87 0.47 -6.26 -19.39
C ASP A 87 0.63 -6.86 -17.98
N ASP A 88 1.04 -6.06 -17.01
CA ASP A 88 1.34 -6.51 -15.63
C ASP A 88 0.09 -6.64 -14.74
N LEU A 89 -0.88 -5.73 -14.91
CA LEU A 89 -2.04 -5.61 -14.03
C LEU A 89 -2.89 -6.89 -13.90
N PRO A 90 -3.15 -7.67 -14.96
CA PRO A 90 -3.92 -8.92 -14.82
C PRO A 90 -3.25 -9.94 -13.91
N LEU A 91 -1.92 -10.07 -13.97
CA LEU A 91 -1.14 -10.97 -13.10
C LEU A 91 -1.21 -10.50 -11.65
N TRP A 92 -1.04 -9.19 -11.45
CA TRP A 92 -1.17 -8.57 -10.13
C TRP A 92 -2.55 -8.77 -9.50
N LEU A 93 -3.62 -8.46 -10.25
CA LEU A 93 -4.99 -8.61 -9.75
C LEU A 93 -5.33 -10.07 -9.44
N LYS A 94 -4.82 -11.02 -10.22
CA LYS A 94 -4.96 -12.45 -9.94
C LYS A 94 -4.26 -12.82 -8.62
N ALA A 95 -3.02 -12.36 -8.41
CA ALA A 95 -2.29 -12.62 -7.18
C ALA A 95 -2.99 -12.01 -5.97
N LYS A 96 -3.44 -10.75 -6.09
CA LYS A 96 -4.16 -10.01 -5.06
C LYS A 96 -5.51 -10.66 -4.70
N GLY A 97 -6.22 -11.17 -5.69
CA GLY A 97 -7.48 -11.88 -5.48
C GLY A 97 -7.32 -13.22 -4.75
N GLN A 98 -6.21 -13.92 -4.95
CA GLN A 98 -5.87 -15.14 -4.20
C GLN A 98 -5.35 -14.84 -2.80
N ASN A 99 -4.64 -13.73 -2.64
CA ASN A 99 -4.07 -13.24 -1.38
C ASN A 99 -3.32 -14.30 -0.57
N THR A 100 -2.40 -15.01 -1.23
CA THR A 100 -1.52 -16.01 -0.62
C THR A 100 -0.06 -15.70 -0.89
N ILE A 101 0.84 -16.16 0.00
CA ILE A 101 2.30 -16.02 -0.21
C ILE A 101 2.70 -16.58 -1.58
N ASP A 102 2.18 -17.75 -1.95
CA ASP A 102 2.50 -18.40 -3.20
C ASP A 102 1.99 -17.64 -4.43
N SER A 103 0.81 -17.01 -4.33
CA SER A 103 0.27 -16.20 -5.43
C SER A 103 1.10 -14.96 -5.69
N TYR A 104 1.57 -14.28 -4.65
CA TYR A 104 2.46 -13.12 -4.80
C TYR A 104 3.86 -13.51 -5.29
N LYS A 105 4.43 -14.62 -4.78
CA LYS A 105 5.69 -15.15 -5.30
C LYS A 105 5.59 -15.53 -6.78
N ARG A 106 4.46 -16.10 -7.20
CA ARG A 106 4.20 -16.42 -8.61
C ARG A 106 4.13 -15.14 -9.44
N TYR A 107 3.42 -14.11 -8.99
CA TYR A 107 3.41 -12.82 -9.66
C TYR A 107 4.83 -12.28 -9.85
N LEU A 108 5.66 -12.27 -8.80
CA LEU A 108 7.05 -11.80 -8.87
C LEU A 108 7.94 -12.64 -9.82
N ALA A 109 7.59 -13.91 -10.04
CA ALA A 109 8.32 -14.78 -10.95
C ALA A 109 7.86 -14.66 -12.40
N GLU A 110 6.57 -14.49 -12.64
CA GLU A 110 5.95 -14.50 -13.97
C GLU A 110 5.86 -13.10 -14.60
N SER A 111 5.79 -12.03 -13.76
CA SER A 111 5.73 -10.66 -14.28
C SER A 111 7.08 -10.22 -14.83
N GLU A 112 7.07 -9.72 -16.07
CA GLU A 112 8.24 -9.13 -16.72
C GLU A 112 8.56 -7.75 -16.12
N HIS A 113 7.55 -6.92 -15.92
CA HIS A 113 7.69 -5.51 -15.51
C HIS A 113 7.76 -5.34 -13.99
N ARG A 114 7.11 -6.22 -13.22
CA ARG A 114 7.08 -6.22 -11.73
C ARG A 114 6.69 -4.87 -11.14
N ILE A 115 5.71 -4.21 -11.75
CA ILE A 115 5.28 -2.86 -11.36
C ILE A 115 4.80 -2.80 -9.91
N TYR A 116 4.15 -3.86 -9.44
CA TYR A 116 3.63 -3.99 -8.07
C TYR A 116 4.54 -4.82 -7.17
N LYS A 117 5.88 -4.79 -7.45
CA LYS A 117 6.86 -5.58 -6.69
C LYS A 117 6.84 -5.23 -5.20
N GLN A 118 6.82 -3.94 -4.87
CA GLN A 118 6.85 -3.51 -3.46
C GLN A 118 5.60 -3.98 -2.72
N GLU A 119 4.43 -3.81 -3.33
CA GLU A 119 3.16 -4.25 -2.74
C GLU A 119 3.09 -5.77 -2.57
N ALA A 120 3.68 -6.52 -3.51
CA ALA A 120 3.77 -7.98 -3.41
C ALA A 120 4.72 -8.41 -2.28
N ASP A 121 5.89 -7.78 -2.16
CA ASP A 121 6.86 -8.05 -1.10
C ASP A 121 6.26 -7.72 0.28
N ASP A 122 5.58 -6.57 0.41
CA ASP A 122 4.89 -6.16 1.63
C ASP A 122 3.78 -7.15 2.02
N ALA A 123 2.96 -7.57 1.06
CA ALA A 123 1.92 -8.57 1.28
C ALA A 123 2.49 -9.93 1.71
N ILE A 124 3.61 -10.37 1.12
CA ILE A 124 4.32 -11.59 1.54
C ILE A 124 4.82 -11.46 2.98
N ALA A 125 5.40 -10.32 3.34
CA ALA A 125 5.90 -10.07 4.69
C ALA A 125 4.77 -10.09 5.73
N ASP A 126 3.65 -9.43 5.44
CA ASP A 126 2.47 -9.38 6.31
C ASP A 126 1.85 -10.77 6.50
N LEU A 127 1.66 -11.52 5.41
CA LEU A 127 1.11 -12.88 5.46
C LEU A 127 2.05 -13.83 6.20
N SER A 128 3.37 -13.72 5.98
CA SER A 128 4.37 -14.54 6.68
C SER A 128 4.37 -14.26 8.18
N THR A 129 4.30 -12.99 8.58
CA THR A 129 4.21 -12.57 9.98
C THR A 129 2.94 -13.09 10.64
N SER A 130 1.80 -12.97 9.95
CA SER A 130 0.51 -13.49 10.39
C SER A 130 0.58 -15.01 10.61
N GLN A 131 1.10 -15.74 9.63
CA GLN A 131 1.25 -17.19 9.70
C GLN A 131 2.16 -17.63 10.86
N ALA A 132 3.29 -16.94 11.07
CA ALA A 132 4.20 -17.21 12.17
C ALA A 132 3.52 -16.98 13.53
N TYR A 133 2.74 -15.90 13.68
CA TYR A 133 1.99 -15.62 14.90
C TYR A 133 0.96 -16.74 15.19
N PHE A 134 0.14 -17.12 14.20
CA PHE A 134 -0.85 -18.18 14.41
C PHE A 134 -0.22 -19.54 14.67
N ASN A 135 0.95 -19.82 14.08
CA ASN A 135 1.73 -21.02 14.41
C ASN A 135 2.21 -20.99 15.87
N ALA A 136 2.73 -19.87 16.35
CA ALA A 136 3.14 -19.72 17.76
C ALA A 136 1.94 -19.88 18.72
N LEU A 137 0.77 -19.34 18.35
CA LEU A 137 -0.46 -19.55 19.13
C LEU A 137 -0.89 -21.01 19.16
N ARG A 138 -0.76 -21.74 18.07
CA ARG A 138 -1.10 -23.18 17.99
C ARG A 138 -0.18 -24.03 18.86
N VAL A 139 1.12 -23.71 18.88
CA VAL A 139 2.08 -24.34 19.82
C VAL A 139 1.74 -23.99 21.27
N ASN A 140 1.23 -22.79 21.53
CA ASN A 140 0.70 -22.32 22.82
C ASN A 140 1.71 -22.45 23.98
N THR A 141 2.98 -22.17 23.73
CA THR A 141 4.04 -22.09 24.76
C THR A 141 4.61 -20.68 24.86
N ILE A 142 5.13 -20.35 26.05
CA ILE A 142 5.81 -19.07 26.29
C ILE A 142 7.00 -18.92 25.34
N ASP A 143 7.79 -19.97 25.13
CA ASP A 143 8.99 -19.94 24.31
C ASP A 143 8.67 -19.71 22.82
N ALA A 144 7.63 -20.36 22.30
CA ALA A 144 7.18 -20.14 20.91
C ALA A 144 6.75 -18.69 20.67
N LEU A 145 6.03 -18.08 21.64
CA LEU A 145 5.60 -16.70 21.53
C LEU A 145 6.75 -15.70 21.72
N LYS A 146 7.72 -16.00 22.60
CA LYS A 146 8.93 -15.21 22.76
C LYS A 146 9.78 -15.27 21.50
N GLN A 147 9.91 -16.43 20.86
CA GLN A 147 10.63 -16.60 19.61
C GLN A 147 9.95 -15.79 18.50
N PHE A 148 8.60 -15.86 18.38
CA PHE A 148 7.85 -15.03 17.42
C PHE A 148 8.18 -13.54 17.61
N ARG A 149 8.13 -13.01 18.84
CA ARG A 149 8.42 -11.60 19.13
C ARG A 149 9.86 -11.20 18.79
N LYS A 150 10.81 -12.14 18.94
CA LYS A 150 12.21 -11.93 18.55
C LYS A 150 12.40 -11.87 17.05
N ASP A 151 11.71 -12.73 16.31
CA ASP A 151 11.84 -12.85 14.84
C ASP A 151 11.06 -11.75 14.10
N TYR A 152 9.96 -11.24 14.71
CA TYR A 152 9.08 -10.22 14.15
C TYR A 152 8.87 -9.04 15.11
N PRO A 153 9.95 -8.31 15.44
CA PRO A 153 9.88 -7.20 16.40
C PRO A 153 8.99 -6.07 15.82
N ALA A 154 8.18 -5.47 16.69
CA ALA A 154 7.26 -4.39 16.35
C ALA A 154 6.16 -4.77 15.31
N SER A 155 5.90 -6.05 15.10
CA SER A 155 4.78 -6.48 14.27
C SER A 155 3.44 -6.04 14.87
N SER A 156 2.39 -5.98 14.05
CA SER A 156 1.02 -5.71 14.51
C SER A 156 0.51 -6.74 15.53
N TYR A 157 1.18 -7.89 15.62
CA TYR A 157 0.87 -8.98 16.56
C TYR A 157 1.68 -8.94 17.85
N ASP A 158 2.72 -8.07 17.97
CA ASP A 158 3.64 -8.07 19.12
C ASP A 158 2.91 -7.92 20.46
N LYS A 159 2.01 -6.95 20.58
CA LYS A 159 1.21 -6.72 21.79
C LYS A 159 0.34 -7.93 22.14
N ARG A 160 -0.30 -8.56 21.14
CA ARG A 160 -1.13 -9.75 21.33
C ARG A 160 -0.31 -10.95 21.79
N ALA A 161 0.88 -11.15 21.20
CA ALA A 161 1.81 -12.20 21.60
C ALA A 161 2.31 -11.96 23.04
N SER A 162 2.62 -10.71 23.40
CA SER A 162 3.00 -10.31 24.75
C SER A 162 1.92 -10.62 25.77
N SER A 163 0.69 -10.16 25.54
CA SER A 163 -0.45 -10.44 26.43
C SER A 163 -0.74 -11.95 26.57
N LYS A 164 -0.56 -12.73 25.50
CA LYS A 164 -0.69 -14.19 25.57
C LYS A 164 0.40 -14.82 26.43
N ILE A 165 1.65 -14.34 26.38
CA ILE A 165 2.74 -14.77 27.27
C ILE A 165 2.35 -14.51 28.74
N ALA A 166 1.89 -13.28 29.04
CA ALA A 166 1.45 -12.91 30.40
C ALA A 166 0.39 -13.87 30.94
N ARG A 167 -0.62 -14.19 30.13
CA ARG A 167 -1.69 -15.13 30.51
C ARG A 167 -1.17 -16.54 30.75
N LEU A 168 -0.28 -17.06 29.88
CA LEU A 168 0.33 -18.38 30.06
C LEU A 168 1.23 -18.45 31.29
N MET A 169 1.88 -17.36 31.70
CA MET A 169 2.61 -17.27 32.95
C MET A 169 1.64 -17.29 34.16
N ALA A 170 0.59 -16.47 34.08
CA ALA A 170 -0.41 -16.38 35.14
C ALA A 170 -1.18 -17.69 35.36
N ASP A 171 -1.41 -18.48 34.31
CA ASP A 171 -2.06 -19.79 34.40
C ASP A 171 -1.21 -20.83 35.15
N LYS A 172 0.07 -20.56 35.38
CA LYS A 172 1.00 -21.39 36.15
C LYS A 172 1.11 -20.98 37.62
N PHE A 173 0.45 -19.92 38.06
CA PHE A 173 0.50 -19.50 39.46
C PHE A 173 -0.07 -20.57 40.39
N THR A 174 0.62 -20.79 41.51
CA THR A 174 0.28 -21.69 42.61
C THR A 174 0.26 -20.92 43.92
N SER A 175 -0.08 -21.59 45.02
CA SER A 175 0.03 -21.01 46.37
C SER A 175 1.45 -20.59 46.76
N GLU A 176 2.46 -21.16 46.12
CA GLU A 176 3.88 -20.83 46.34
C GLU A 176 4.42 -19.71 45.43
N SER A 177 3.58 -19.20 44.51
CA SER A 177 4.00 -18.16 43.58
C SER A 177 4.32 -16.86 44.31
N SER A 178 5.48 -16.33 44.03
CA SER A 178 5.99 -15.09 44.65
C SER A 178 5.44 -13.85 43.95
N TYR A 179 5.59 -12.68 44.59
CA TYR A 179 5.31 -11.39 43.96
C TYR A 179 6.24 -11.13 42.76
N ALA A 180 7.47 -11.70 42.76
CA ALA A 180 8.38 -11.64 41.65
C ALA A 180 7.81 -12.35 40.39
N ASP A 181 7.14 -13.50 40.58
CA ASP A 181 6.48 -14.23 39.48
C ASP A 181 5.35 -13.40 38.89
N LYS A 182 4.53 -12.76 39.75
CA LYS A 182 3.50 -11.81 39.29
C LYS A 182 4.12 -10.67 38.48
N ARG A 183 5.19 -10.05 38.95
CA ARG A 183 5.85 -8.93 38.26
C ARG A 183 6.38 -9.36 36.91
N MET A 184 7.00 -10.53 36.80
CA MET A 184 7.48 -11.06 35.52
C MET A 184 6.35 -11.26 34.52
N ALA A 185 5.20 -11.77 34.96
CA ALA A 185 4.02 -11.88 34.07
C ALA A 185 3.49 -10.51 33.65
N MET A 186 3.49 -9.52 34.56
CA MET A 186 3.05 -8.15 34.30
C MET A 186 3.90 -7.42 33.25
N GLU A 187 5.20 -7.74 33.14
CA GLU A 187 6.08 -7.17 32.12
C GLU A 187 5.61 -7.48 30.69
N TYR A 188 4.86 -8.55 30.52
CA TYR A 188 4.28 -8.95 29.22
C TYR A 188 2.83 -8.49 29.03
N ALA A 189 2.16 -7.97 30.06
CA ALA A 189 0.76 -7.54 29.98
C ALA A 189 0.67 -6.23 29.20
N ALA A 190 0.22 -6.30 27.93
CA ALA A 190 0.20 -5.18 26.99
C ALA A 190 -1.16 -4.43 26.95
N ASP A 191 -2.13 -4.85 27.74
CA ASP A 191 -3.48 -4.27 27.83
C ASP A 191 -4.09 -4.44 29.22
N ASP A 192 -5.07 -3.59 29.56
CA ASP A 192 -5.72 -3.54 30.88
C ASP A 192 -6.46 -4.84 31.23
N GLU A 193 -6.99 -5.55 30.24
CA GLU A 193 -7.67 -6.84 30.45
C GLU A 193 -6.66 -7.88 30.91
N THR A 194 -5.49 -7.93 30.29
CA THR A 194 -4.41 -8.85 30.64
C THR A 194 -3.81 -8.50 32.02
N ILE A 195 -3.65 -7.21 32.33
CA ILE A 195 -3.20 -6.75 33.66
C ILE A 195 -4.17 -7.25 34.76
N ARG A 196 -5.46 -7.10 34.55
CA ARG A 196 -6.50 -7.62 35.48
C ARG A 196 -6.42 -9.13 35.60
N TYR A 197 -6.36 -9.83 34.46
CA TYR A 197 -6.27 -11.29 34.45
C TYR A 197 -5.08 -11.80 35.26
N VAL A 198 -3.88 -11.26 35.07
CA VAL A 198 -2.67 -11.63 35.82
C VAL A 198 -2.86 -11.36 37.33
N SER A 199 -3.46 -10.21 37.70
CA SER A 199 -3.68 -9.83 39.07
C SER A 199 -4.68 -10.76 39.77
N ASP A 200 -5.78 -11.08 39.10
CA ASP A 200 -6.84 -11.96 39.64
C ASP A 200 -6.35 -13.40 39.80
N LYS A 201 -5.61 -13.92 38.82
CA LYS A 201 -4.98 -15.24 38.88
C LYS A 201 -4.01 -15.35 40.05
N TYR A 202 -3.14 -14.33 40.23
CA TYR A 202 -2.20 -14.30 41.35
C TYR A 202 -2.94 -14.25 42.70
N ALA A 203 -3.91 -13.34 42.85
CA ALA A 203 -4.67 -13.22 44.08
C ALA A 203 -5.44 -14.50 44.42
N THR A 204 -6.01 -15.19 43.42
CA THR A 204 -6.72 -16.44 43.60
C THR A 204 -5.79 -17.58 44.01
N ALA A 205 -4.63 -17.70 43.33
CA ALA A 205 -3.67 -18.75 43.61
C ALA A 205 -3.03 -18.63 44.99
N THR A 206 -2.80 -17.41 45.52
CA THR A 206 -2.11 -17.15 46.78
C THR A 206 -3.05 -16.92 47.99
N ARG A 207 -4.36 -16.88 47.78
CA ARG A 207 -5.36 -16.58 48.86
C ARG A 207 -5.47 -17.66 49.91
N ASN A 208 -4.99 -18.87 49.65
CA ASN A 208 -5.13 -20.02 50.53
C ASN A 208 -3.84 -20.31 51.38
N ASN A 209 -2.97 -19.34 51.46
CA ASN A 209 -1.86 -19.27 52.40
C ASN A 209 -2.16 -18.20 53.45
#